data_431e678dff81dded6c806e2fd6ae2caf
#
_entry.id   431e678dff81dded6c806e2fd6ae2caf
#
_cell.length_a   1.000
_cell.length_b   1.000
_cell.length_c   1.000
_cell.angle_alpha   90.00
_cell.angle_beta   90.00
_cell.angle_gamma   90.00
#
_symmetry.space_group_name_H-M   'P 1'
#
loop_
_entity.id
_entity.type
_entity.pdbx_description
1 polymer ?
#
loop_
_entity_poly.entity_id
_entity_poly.type
_entity_poly.pdbx_seq_one_letter_code
_entity_poly.pdbx_strand_id
1 'polypeptide(L)'
;MDRSIYNQLLAWKNREGRKPLILNGGRQVGKTYVLQQFGKNEYQKLAFFSLDRNAKAVEVFEKGGSTADMLMALSAISQTDITPNDTLVVLDEIQDCPKALEALKFFCEDAPHIHIIVAGSLLGLSLHSGVSYPVGKVEELRLYPMNFIEFLQAMDKPQLVGLLEKGNWNVIRLLETELIGLLRQYYYVGGMPAAVLAHVQQKGLQEVRTIQKQIIQDYRRDFSKHAPEREVPRINMVWDSIPAQLAKENKKFVYGAVKKSGRAAEFEQAIQWLIDAGLAYKVQRVNTPRLPFKFYEELNAFKLFMLDVGLMGAMADTSAEAMLVGDGVFAEYKGAFTELYVFTQLKSMGQSLYYHATDNSTIEIDFLTQWRNRVVPIEVKAEVNVKSKSLRTFIGNHPELKGLRYSMLPYEAHDWMVNVPLYACLAPFETIDL
;
A
#
# COMPACT_ATOMS: atom_id res chain seq x y z
N MET A 1 10.33 13.67 5.48
CA MET A 1 8.96 13.15 5.66
C MET A 1 9.05 11.83 6.41
N ASP A 2 8.46 11.79 7.59
CA ASP A 2 8.50 10.62 8.43
C ASP A 2 7.58 9.52 7.87
N ARG A 3 7.98 8.26 8.01
CA ARG A 3 7.27 7.11 7.49
C ARG A 3 7.10 6.07 8.59
N SER A 4 5.88 5.57 8.74
CA SER A 4 5.54 4.58 9.78
C SER A 4 6.38 3.30 9.71
N ILE A 5 6.86 2.92 8.53
CA ILE A 5 7.77 1.79 8.32
C ILE A 5 9.10 1.94 9.08
N TYR A 6 9.49 3.17 9.45
CA TYR A 6 10.73 3.43 10.17
C TYR A 6 10.81 2.64 11.48
N ASN A 7 9.71 2.55 12.22
CA ASN A 7 9.64 1.75 13.45
C ASN A 7 9.86 0.25 13.18
N GLN A 8 9.38 -0.26 12.04
CA GLN A 8 9.60 -1.66 11.64
C GLN A 8 11.06 -1.90 11.25
N LEU A 9 11.70 -0.92 10.60
CA LEU A 9 13.14 -0.96 10.29
C LEU A 9 13.99 -0.95 11.57
N LEU A 10 13.63 -0.13 12.57
CA LEU A 10 14.27 -0.12 13.89
C LEU A 10 14.11 -1.46 14.61
N ALA A 11 12.90 -2.02 14.59
CA ALA A 11 12.64 -3.34 15.19
C ALA A 11 13.47 -4.44 14.49
N TRP A 12 13.60 -4.39 13.16
CA TRP A 12 14.46 -5.29 12.41
C TRP A 12 15.94 -5.10 12.78
N LYS A 13 16.43 -3.86 12.82
CA LYS A 13 17.82 -3.53 13.20
C LYS A 13 18.22 -4.13 14.54
N ASN A 14 17.33 -4.00 15.53
CA ASN A 14 17.61 -4.36 16.93
C ASN A 14 17.31 -5.83 17.26
N ARG A 15 16.76 -6.60 16.31
CA ARG A 15 16.39 -7.99 16.54
C ARG A 15 17.60 -8.91 16.45
N GLU A 16 17.75 -9.75 17.45
CA GLU A 16 18.72 -10.83 17.45
C GLU A 16 18.34 -11.89 16.37
N GLY A 17 19.34 -12.39 15.63
CA GLY A 17 19.10 -13.36 14.56
C GLY A 17 18.36 -12.81 13.34
N ARG A 18 18.35 -11.48 13.10
CA ARG A 18 17.79 -10.87 11.89
C ARG A 18 18.42 -11.44 10.63
N LYS A 19 17.63 -11.49 9.57
CA LYS A 19 18.08 -11.86 8.22
C LYS A 19 18.23 -10.62 7.35
N PRO A 20 18.93 -10.71 6.21
CA PRO A 20 18.86 -9.66 5.20
C PRO A 20 17.42 -9.26 4.90
N LEU A 21 17.16 -7.97 4.79
CA LEU A 21 15.81 -7.43 4.63
C LEU A 21 15.53 -7.05 3.19
N ILE A 22 14.38 -7.44 2.68
CA ILE A 22 13.84 -6.99 1.41
C ILE A 22 12.77 -5.93 1.68
N LEU A 23 12.98 -4.72 1.19
CA LEU A 23 11.97 -3.65 1.21
C LEU A 23 11.23 -3.61 -0.12
N ASN A 24 10.04 -4.22 -0.13
CA ASN A 24 9.13 -4.22 -1.26
C ASN A 24 8.23 -2.98 -1.29
N GLY A 25 7.65 -2.70 -2.44
CA GLY A 25 6.63 -1.65 -2.61
C GLY A 25 6.57 -1.12 -4.03
N GLY A 26 5.47 -0.52 -4.41
CA GLY A 26 5.28 0.09 -5.72
C GLY A 26 6.40 1.07 -6.09
N ARG A 27 6.54 1.37 -7.37
CA ARG A 27 7.52 2.37 -7.81
C ARG A 27 7.13 3.76 -7.30
N GLN A 28 8.13 4.58 -6.96
CA GLN A 28 7.98 5.97 -6.48
C GLN A 28 7.28 6.14 -5.12
N VAL A 29 7.11 5.08 -4.32
CA VAL A 29 6.56 5.18 -2.95
C VAL A 29 7.58 5.65 -1.90
N GLY A 30 8.86 5.89 -2.30
CA GLY A 30 9.89 6.49 -1.47
C GLY A 30 10.86 5.51 -0.79
N LYS A 31 11.04 4.28 -1.31
CA LYS A 31 11.95 3.26 -0.77
C LYS A 31 13.38 3.78 -0.59
N THR A 32 13.98 4.28 -1.67
CA THR A 32 15.34 4.84 -1.69
C THR A 32 15.52 5.93 -0.62
N TYR A 33 14.56 6.86 -0.53
CA TYR A 33 14.60 7.95 0.45
C TYR A 33 14.59 7.41 1.90
N VAL A 34 13.68 6.50 2.20
CA VAL A 34 13.56 5.92 3.54
C VAL A 34 14.84 5.18 3.94
N LEU A 35 15.41 4.38 3.04
CA LEU A 35 16.64 3.64 3.32
C LEU A 35 17.86 4.54 3.49
N GLN A 36 17.97 5.61 2.70
CA GLN A 36 19.03 6.60 2.87
C GLN A 36 18.91 7.35 4.21
N GLN A 37 17.69 7.75 4.60
CA GLN A 37 17.47 8.40 5.89
C GLN A 37 17.73 7.45 7.04
N PHE A 38 17.24 6.20 6.95
CA PHE A 38 17.49 5.17 7.96
C PHE A 38 18.97 4.87 8.13
N GLY A 39 19.70 4.72 7.02
CA GLY A 39 21.15 4.50 7.07
C GLY A 39 21.92 5.65 7.70
N LYS A 40 21.57 6.90 7.36
CA LYS A 40 22.22 8.10 7.90
C LYS A 40 21.95 8.35 9.38
N ASN A 41 20.74 8.02 9.84
CA ASN A 41 20.30 8.31 11.21
C ASN A 41 20.70 7.19 12.19
N GLU A 42 20.70 5.95 11.73
CA GLU A 42 20.77 4.78 12.60
C GLU A 42 22.11 4.04 12.56
N TYR A 43 22.98 4.38 11.61
CA TYR A 43 24.27 3.73 11.45
C TYR A 43 25.40 4.76 11.38
N GLN A 44 26.60 4.35 11.77
CA GLN A 44 27.78 5.19 11.65
C GLN A 44 28.21 5.34 10.18
N LYS A 45 27.97 4.29 9.39
CA LYS A 45 28.36 4.22 7.99
C LYS A 45 27.21 3.67 7.13
N LEU A 46 27.12 4.18 5.90
CA LEU A 46 26.16 3.74 4.90
C LEU A 46 26.88 3.39 3.60
N ALA A 47 26.87 2.13 3.22
CA ALA A 47 27.32 1.65 1.92
C ALA A 47 26.09 1.48 1.00
N PHE A 48 25.84 2.48 0.15
CA PHE A 48 24.64 2.53 -0.71
C PHE A 48 25.01 2.27 -2.18
N PHE A 49 24.33 1.29 -2.80
CA PHE A 49 24.52 0.92 -4.20
C PHE A 49 23.18 0.94 -4.93
N SER A 50 23.09 1.77 -5.98
CA SER A 50 21.99 1.75 -6.95
C SER A 50 22.40 0.84 -8.09
N LEU A 51 21.85 -0.37 -8.16
CA LEU A 51 22.35 -1.40 -9.08
C LEU A 51 22.06 -1.10 -10.54
N ASP A 52 21.07 -0.24 -10.83
CA ASP A 52 20.77 0.27 -12.16
C ASP A 52 21.87 1.22 -12.71
N ARG A 53 22.71 1.79 -11.81
CA ARG A 53 23.74 2.80 -12.15
C ARG A 53 25.15 2.40 -11.78
N ASN A 54 25.33 1.38 -10.97
CA ASN A 54 26.63 0.97 -10.47
C ASN A 54 27.06 -0.36 -11.08
N ALA A 55 27.56 -0.33 -12.33
CA ALA A 55 28.01 -1.51 -13.05
C ALA A 55 29.11 -2.28 -12.30
N LYS A 56 29.98 -1.59 -11.52
CA LYS A 56 31.02 -2.27 -10.72
C LYS A 56 30.43 -3.11 -9.61
N ALA A 57 29.39 -2.60 -8.92
CA ALA A 57 28.70 -3.38 -7.88
C ALA A 57 27.95 -4.58 -8.50
N VAL A 58 27.33 -4.42 -9.66
CA VAL A 58 26.72 -5.54 -10.41
C VAL A 58 27.76 -6.59 -10.75
N GLU A 59 28.94 -6.19 -11.26
CA GLU A 59 30.01 -7.10 -11.63
C GLU A 59 30.51 -7.97 -10.45
N VAL A 60 30.52 -7.45 -9.21
CA VAL A 60 30.86 -8.21 -8.01
C VAL A 60 29.94 -9.42 -7.84
N PHE A 61 28.63 -9.22 -8.01
CA PHE A 61 27.65 -10.29 -7.87
C PHE A 61 27.65 -11.25 -9.06
N GLU A 62 27.84 -10.73 -10.28
CA GLU A 62 27.92 -11.56 -11.50
C GLU A 62 29.12 -12.48 -11.51
N LYS A 63 30.29 -12.01 -11.06
CA LYS A 63 31.49 -12.84 -10.92
C LYS A 63 31.40 -13.82 -9.77
N GLY A 64 30.63 -13.49 -8.74
CA GLY A 64 30.53 -14.29 -7.54
C GLY A 64 31.84 -14.31 -6.76
N GLY A 65 31.94 -15.26 -5.83
CA GLY A 65 33.08 -15.42 -4.94
C GLY A 65 32.65 -15.73 -3.52
N SER A 66 33.57 -15.71 -2.57
CA SER A 66 33.19 -15.84 -1.16
C SER A 66 32.45 -14.58 -0.68
N THR A 67 31.63 -14.73 0.34
CA THR A 67 30.93 -13.59 0.99
C THR A 67 31.91 -12.52 1.46
N ALA A 68 33.06 -12.93 1.96
CA ALA A 68 34.15 -12.05 2.41
C ALA A 68 34.74 -11.23 1.22
N ASP A 69 35.00 -11.87 0.08
CA ASP A 69 35.52 -11.21 -1.10
C ASP A 69 34.50 -10.19 -1.67
N MET A 70 33.21 -10.56 -1.70
CA MET A 70 32.14 -9.65 -2.12
C MET A 70 32.06 -8.42 -1.20
N LEU A 71 32.12 -8.59 0.12
CA LEU A 71 32.10 -7.48 1.08
C LEU A 71 33.33 -6.58 0.92
N MET A 72 34.50 -7.17 0.73
CA MET A 72 35.74 -6.40 0.49
C MET A 72 35.67 -5.59 -0.80
N ALA A 73 35.15 -6.17 -1.90
CA ALA A 73 34.96 -5.47 -3.16
C ALA A 73 33.94 -4.34 -3.03
N LEU A 74 32.81 -4.59 -2.35
CA LEU A 74 31.79 -3.56 -2.08
C LEU A 74 32.35 -2.43 -1.20
N SER A 75 33.18 -2.74 -0.18
CA SER A 75 33.87 -1.72 0.62
C SER A 75 34.75 -0.84 -0.24
N ALA A 76 35.53 -1.43 -1.14
CA ALA A 76 36.41 -0.68 -2.04
C ALA A 76 35.61 0.20 -3.03
N ILE A 77 34.51 -0.29 -3.58
CA ILE A 77 33.63 0.44 -4.51
C ILE A 77 32.96 1.62 -3.82
N SER A 78 32.44 1.43 -2.62
CA SER A 78 31.74 2.50 -1.86
C SER A 78 32.67 3.45 -1.14
N GLN A 79 33.97 3.15 -1.09
CA GLN A 79 34.96 3.83 -0.24
C GLN A 79 34.50 3.91 1.23
N THR A 80 33.73 2.91 1.67
CA THR A 80 33.21 2.79 3.01
C THR A 80 33.62 1.44 3.57
N ASP A 81 34.33 1.44 4.67
CA ASP A 81 34.71 0.21 5.35
C ASP A 81 33.46 -0.46 5.95
N ILE A 82 33.04 -1.58 5.37
CA ILE A 82 31.85 -2.34 5.79
C ILE A 82 32.21 -3.16 7.02
N THR A 83 31.79 -2.69 8.18
CA THR A 83 32.05 -3.28 9.48
C THR A 83 30.78 -3.85 10.12
N PRO A 84 30.86 -4.96 10.86
CA PRO A 84 29.71 -5.53 11.56
C PRO A 84 29.02 -4.53 12.48
N ASN A 85 27.70 -4.50 12.44
CA ASN A 85 26.80 -3.70 13.27
C ASN A 85 26.87 -2.17 13.06
N ASP A 86 27.95 -1.61 12.52
CA ASP A 86 28.16 -0.16 12.34
C ASP A 86 27.75 0.34 10.96
N THR A 87 27.78 -0.56 9.97
CA THR A 87 27.51 -0.22 8.57
C THR A 87 26.19 -0.82 8.11
N LEU A 88 25.34 -0.01 7.51
CA LEU A 88 24.23 -0.50 6.70
C LEU A 88 24.67 -0.63 5.25
N VAL A 89 24.51 -1.81 4.68
CA VAL A 89 24.64 -2.05 3.24
C VAL A 89 23.25 -1.96 2.60
N VAL A 90 23.07 -1.10 1.60
CA VAL A 90 21.84 -0.97 0.84
C VAL A 90 22.11 -1.30 -0.63
N LEU A 91 21.35 -2.27 -1.16
CA LEU A 91 21.31 -2.59 -2.58
C LEU A 91 19.95 -2.15 -3.13
N ASP A 92 19.91 -1.00 -3.80
CA ASP A 92 18.70 -0.45 -4.39
C ASP A 92 18.53 -0.90 -5.85
N GLU A 93 17.29 -1.00 -6.32
CA GLU A 93 16.89 -1.52 -7.64
C GLU A 93 17.44 -2.95 -7.88
N ILE A 94 17.23 -3.83 -6.89
CA ILE A 94 17.78 -5.21 -6.86
C ILE A 94 17.34 -6.06 -8.06
N GLN A 95 16.22 -5.73 -8.72
CA GLN A 95 15.75 -6.44 -9.92
C GLN A 95 16.71 -6.28 -11.11
N ASP A 96 17.58 -5.28 -11.11
CA ASP A 96 18.58 -5.08 -12.17
C ASP A 96 19.84 -5.96 -11.97
N CYS A 97 19.92 -6.70 -10.84
CA CYS A 97 20.98 -7.66 -10.57
C CYS A 97 20.44 -8.90 -9.84
N PRO A 98 19.84 -9.87 -10.57
CA PRO A 98 19.29 -11.09 -9.97
C PRO A 98 20.28 -11.88 -9.11
N LYS A 99 21.56 -11.88 -9.47
CA LYS A 99 22.63 -12.52 -8.70
C LYS A 99 22.82 -11.91 -7.32
N ALA A 100 22.57 -10.61 -7.16
CA ALA A 100 22.62 -9.97 -5.84
C ALA A 100 21.48 -10.46 -4.92
N LEU A 101 20.30 -10.73 -5.47
CA LEU A 101 19.20 -11.34 -4.72
C LEU A 101 19.52 -12.76 -4.28
N GLU A 102 20.10 -13.60 -5.15
CA GLU A 102 20.57 -14.95 -4.82
C GLU A 102 21.66 -14.92 -3.73
N ALA A 103 22.56 -13.92 -3.78
CA ALA A 103 23.67 -13.78 -2.82
C ALA A 103 23.19 -13.50 -1.39
N LEU A 104 21.97 -12.99 -1.19
CA LEU A 104 21.42 -12.75 0.17
C LEU A 104 21.40 -14.01 1.04
N LYS A 105 21.28 -15.19 0.43
CA LYS A 105 21.37 -16.47 1.12
C LYS A 105 22.74 -16.62 1.81
N PHE A 106 23.81 -16.34 1.08
CA PHE A 106 25.17 -16.47 1.57
C PHE A 106 25.48 -15.40 2.64
N PHE A 107 25.02 -14.16 2.44
CA PHE A 107 25.13 -13.11 3.46
C PHE A 107 24.43 -13.51 4.76
N CYS A 108 23.25 -14.14 4.67
CA CYS A 108 22.53 -14.63 5.84
C CYS A 108 23.31 -15.71 6.61
N GLU A 109 24.00 -16.60 5.89
CA GLU A 109 24.71 -17.74 6.46
C GLU A 109 26.12 -17.39 6.96
N ASP A 110 26.89 -16.67 6.14
CA ASP A 110 28.31 -16.44 6.37
C ASP A 110 28.61 -15.10 7.04
N ALA A 111 27.73 -14.12 6.91
CA ALA A 111 27.94 -12.76 7.42
C ALA A 111 26.71 -12.20 8.18
N PRO A 112 26.15 -12.94 9.18
CA PRO A 112 24.90 -12.55 9.85
C PRO A 112 25.00 -11.23 10.63
N HIS A 113 26.20 -10.75 10.92
CA HIS A 113 26.45 -9.49 11.62
C HIS A 113 26.46 -8.26 10.70
N ILE A 114 26.47 -8.46 9.38
CA ILE A 114 26.38 -7.38 8.42
C ILE A 114 24.89 -7.06 8.19
N HIS A 115 24.52 -5.79 8.34
CA HIS A 115 23.15 -5.33 8.10
C HIS A 115 22.98 -5.03 6.62
N ILE A 116 22.14 -5.81 5.95
CA ILE A 116 21.87 -5.66 4.52
C ILE A 116 20.39 -5.44 4.30
N ILE A 117 20.04 -4.38 3.60
CA ILE A 117 18.69 -4.13 3.10
C ILE A 117 18.76 -4.01 1.60
N VAL A 118 17.89 -4.73 0.91
CA VAL A 118 17.72 -4.60 -0.53
C VAL A 118 16.35 -3.99 -0.83
N ALA A 119 16.27 -3.16 -1.85
CA ALA A 119 15.02 -2.56 -2.29
C ALA A 119 14.79 -2.81 -3.78
N GLY A 120 13.54 -3.02 -4.15
CA GLY A 120 13.13 -3.15 -5.53
C GLY A 120 11.64 -2.84 -5.71
N SER A 121 11.30 -2.28 -6.86
CA SER A 121 9.91 -1.94 -7.18
C SER A 121 9.18 -3.07 -7.93
N LEU A 122 9.91 -3.98 -8.55
CA LEU A 122 9.40 -5.06 -9.39
C LEU A 122 9.88 -6.44 -8.91
N LEU A 123 10.16 -6.57 -7.64
CA LEU A 123 10.69 -7.80 -7.05
C LEU A 123 9.73 -8.99 -7.25
N GLY A 124 8.41 -8.77 -7.12
CA GLY A 124 7.42 -9.79 -7.41
C GLY A 124 7.52 -10.35 -8.83
N LEU A 125 7.92 -9.52 -9.79
CA LEU A 125 8.10 -9.93 -11.18
C LEU A 125 9.40 -10.71 -11.41
N SER A 126 10.47 -10.36 -10.70
CA SER A 126 11.77 -11.07 -10.80
C SER A 126 11.65 -12.53 -10.38
N LEU A 127 10.70 -12.86 -9.49
CA LEU A 127 10.42 -14.23 -9.06
C LEU A 127 9.91 -15.12 -10.20
N HIS A 128 9.31 -14.54 -11.24
CA HIS A 128 8.81 -15.27 -12.42
C HIS A 128 9.88 -15.49 -13.50
N SER A 129 11.05 -14.85 -13.38
CA SER A 129 12.14 -14.91 -14.37
C SER A 129 13.17 -16.02 -14.13
N GLY A 130 12.86 -17.00 -13.26
CA GLY A 130 13.76 -18.14 -12.98
C GLY A 130 14.88 -17.85 -12.01
N VAL A 131 14.86 -16.71 -11.32
CA VAL A 131 15.80 -16.33 -10.27
C VAL A 131 15.54 -17.16 -9.02
N SER A 132 16.58 -17.71 -8.42
CA SER A 132 16.48 -18.44 -7.16
C SER A 132 16.21 -17.47 -6.00
N TYR A 133 14.98 -17.49 -5.48
CA TYR A 133 14.62 -16.68 -4.32
C TYR A 133 15.24 -17.27 -3.05
N PRO A 134 15.84 -16.47 -2.15
CA PRO A 134 16.49 -16.96 -0.94
C PRO A 134 15.49 -17.35 0.16
N VAL A 135 14.67 -18.38 -0.10
CA VAL A 135 13.59 -18.85 0.78
C VAL A 135 14.11 -19.13 2.19
N GLY A 136 13.46 -18.55 3.19
CA GLY A 136 13.81 -18.74 4.60
C GLY A 136 15.10 -18.03 5.06
N LYS A 137 15.80 -17.32 4.16
CA LYS A 137 17.07 -16.61 4.44
C LYS A 137 16.94 -15.08 4.41
N VAL A 138 15.74 -14.58 4.15
CA VAL A 138 15.42 -13.15 4.10
C VAL A 138 14.15 -12.86 4.89
N GLU A 139 13.97 -11.59 5.24
CA GLU A 139 12.75 -11.03 5.78
C GLU A 139 12.20 -10.00 4.80
N GLU A 140 10.89 -9.72 4.86
CA GLU A 140 10.26 -8.79 3.96
C GLU A 140 9.47 -7.73 4.72
N LEU A 141 9.62 -6.48 4.29
CA LEU A 141 8.73 -5.37 4.63
C LEU A 141 8.18 -4.75 3.36
N ARG A 142 6.99 -4.18 3.46
CA ARG A 142 6.36 -3.51 2.32
C ARG A 142 6.10 -2.04 2.64
N LEU A 143 6.60 -1.17 1.78
CA LEU A 143 6.34 0.26 1.81
C LEU A 143 5.16 0.59 0.88
N TYR A 144 4.13 1.19 1.46
CA TYR A 144 2.95 1.68 0.75
C TYR A 144 3.11 3.17 0.39
N PRO A 145 2.26 3.77 -0.46
CA PRO A 145 2.11 5.23 -0.50
C PRO A 145 1.86 5.80 0.90
N MET A 146 2.13 7.06 1.11
CA MET A 146 1.91 7.72 2.41
C MET A 146 0.43 7.61 2.81
N ASN A 147 0.16 7.12 4.01
CA ASN A 147 -1.17 7.11 4.56
C ASN A 147 -1.58 8.50 5.11
N PHE A 148 -2.81 8.63 5.58
CA PHE A 148 -3.32 9.93 6.04
C PHE A 148 -2.57 10.48 7.26
N ILE A 149 -2.11 9.61 8.18
CA ILE A 149 -1.28 10.02 9.33
C ILE A 149 0.08 10.57 8.84
N GLU A 150 0.73 9.88 7.92
CA GLU A 150 2.00 10.33 7.31
C GLU A 150 1.82 11.63 6.51
N PHE A 151 0.66 11.80 5.86
CA PHE A 151 0.29 13.05 5.19
C PHE A 151 0.13 14.20 6.20
N LEU A 152 -0.57 13.99 7.33
CA LEU A 152 -0.70 14.99 8.38
C LEU A 152 0.66 15.37 9.00
N GLN A 153 1.53 14.39 9.19
CA GLN A 153 2.92 14.65 9.62
C GLN A 153 3.68 15.51 8.61
N ALA A 154 3.55 15.20 7.31
CA ALA A 154 4.17 15.98 6.24
C ALA A 154 3.61 17.42 6.16
N MET A 155 2.35 17.62 6.54
CA MET A 155 1.67 18.94 6.65
C MET A 155 1.99 19.69 7.94
N ASP A 156 2.95 19.19 8.75
CA ASP A 156 3.33 19.77 10.06
C ASP A 156 2.15 19.87 11.06
N LYS A 157 1.37 18.76 11.16
CA LYS A 157 0.20 18.64 12.05
C LYS A 157 0.38 17.54 13.12
N PRO A 158 1.51 17.49 13.87
CA PRO A 158 1.80 16.40 14.79
C PRO A 158 0.78 16.30 15.95
N GLN A 159 0.15 17.41 16.34
CA GLN A 159 -0.86 17.41 17.40
C GLN A 159 -2.13 16.66 16.95
N LEU A 160 -2.57 16.84 15.70
CA LEU A 160 -3.69 16.09 15.14
C LEU A 160 -3.39 14.61 15.07
N VAL A 161 -2.17 14.24 14.65
CA VAL A 161 -1.70 12.85 14.65
C VAL A 161 -1.82 12.23 16.04
N GLY A 162 -1.27 12.88 17.07
CA GLY A 162 -1.33 12.37 18.44
C GLY A 162 -2.74 12.22 19.01
N LEU A 163 -3.69 13.07 18.58
CA LEU A 163 -5.10 12.93 18.95
C LEU A 163 -5.76 11.74 18.29
N LEU A 164 -5.51 11.52 16.99
CA LEU A 164 -6.05 10.39 16.23
C LEU A 164 -5.50 9.07 16.73
N GLU A 165 -4.21 8.96 17.01
CA GLU A 165 -3.56 7.77 17.54
C GLU A 165 -4.06 7.39 18.95
N LYS A 166 -4.41 8.39 19.77
CA LYS A 166 -4.93 8.16 21.13
C LYS A 166 -6.44 7.91 21.16
N GLY A 167 -7.16 8.13 20.06
CA GLY A 167 -8.62 8.04 20.02
C GLY A 167 -9.32 9.03 20.96
N ASN A 168 -8.82 10.27 21.07
CA ASN A 168 -9.46 11.28 21.91
C ASN A 168 -10.69 11.89 21.21
N TRP A 169 -11.75 11.07 21.14
CA TRP A 169 -12.94 11.34 20.35
C TRP A 169 -13.63 12.67 20.67
N ASN A 170 -13.62 13.10 21.93
CA ASN A 170 -14.21 14.38 22.33
C ASN A 170 -13.47 15.57 21.72
N VAL A 171 -12.12 15.55 21.73
CA VAL A 171 -11.30 16.63 21.13
C VAL A 171 -11.31 16.53 19.63
N ILE A 172 -11.23 15.30 19.06
CA ILE A 172 -11.31 15.05 17.61
C ILE A 172 -12.58 15.67 17.02
N ARG A 173 -13.74 15.54 17.73
CA ARG A 173 -15.01 16.13 17.30
C ARG A 173 -14.98 17.65 17.22
N LEU A 174 -14.23 18.33 18.07
CA LEU A 174 -14.08 19.79 18.04
C LEU A 174 -13.27 20.27 16.82
N LEU A 175 -12.44 19.38 16.26
CA LEU A 175 -11.58 19.66 15.11
C LEU A 175 -12.11 19.06 13.80
N GLU A 176 -13.36 18.60 13.79
CA GLU A 176 -13.98 17.90 12.67
C GLU A 176 -13.86 18.66 11.35
N THR A 177 -14.15 19.96 11.34
CA THR A 177 -14.10 20.79 10.11
C THR A 177 -12.69 20.84 9.53
N GLU A 178 -11.65 21.01 10.37
CA GLU A 178 -10.25 20.99 9.92
C GLU A 178 -9.87 19.63 9.37
N LEU A 179 -10.20 18.55 10.10
CA LEU A 179 -9.87 17.18 9.72
C LEU A 179 -10.57 16.76 8.41
N ILE A 180 -11.82 17.14 8.19
CA ILE A 180 -12.54 16.94 6.92
C ILE A 180 -11.85 17.70 5.78
N GLY A 181 -11.44 18.96 6.02
CA GLY A 181 -10.71 19.74 5.03
C GLY A 181 -9.39 19.08 4.61
N LEU A 182 -8.62 18.57 5.59
CA LEU A 182 -7.37 17.85 5.34
C LEU A 182 -7.60 16.48 4.65
N LEU A 183 -8.67 15.77 5.00
CA LEU A 183 -9.06 14.53 4.32
C LEU A 183 -9.41 14.75 2.84
N ARG A 184 -10.13 15.83 2.52
CA ARG A 184 -10.44 16.21 1.14
C ARG A 184 -9.17 16.55 0.35
N GLN A 185 -8.22 17.25 0.98
CA GLN A 185 -6.91 17.50 0.37
C GLN A 185 -6.20 16.18 0.08
N TYR A 186 -6.18 15.23 1.03
CA TYR A 186 -5.60 13.92 0.83
C TYR A 186 -6.27 13.13 -0.30
N TYR A 187 -7.58 13.20 -0.46
CA TYR A 187 -8.29 12.56 -1.58
C TYR A 187 -7.79 13.06 -2.94
N TYR A 188 -7.45 14.35 -3.04
CA TYR A 188 -6.91 14.94 -4.26
C TYR A 188 -5.42 14.63 -4.44
N VAL A 189 -4.63 14.84 -3.39
CA VAL A 189 -3.15 14.70 -3.43
C VAL A 189 -2.72 13.25 -3.45
N GLY A 190 -3.41 12.38 -2.71
CA GLY A 190 -3.01 11.00 -2.48
C GLY A 190 -1.79 10.89 -1.57
N GLY A 191 -1.22 9.69 -1.55
CA GLY A 191 -0.06 9.34 -0.73
C GLY A 191 1.25 9.21 -1.51
N MET A 192 1.30 9.55 -2.81
CA MET A 192 2.56 9.49 -3.55
C MET A 192 3.52 10.59 -3.08
N PRO A 193 4.74 10.25 -2.57
CA PRO A 193 5.63 11.22 -1.92
C PRO A 193 5.93 12.47 -2.73
N ALA A 194 6.08 12.35 -4.06
CA ALA A 194 6.33 13.48 -4.93
C ALA A 194 5.14 14.45 -4.99
N ALA A 195 3.91 13.91 -5.03
CA ALA A 195 2.68 14.69 -5.01
C ALA A 195 2.47 15.38 -3.65
N VAL A 196 2.70 14.65 -2.55
CA VAL A 196 2.63 15.19 -1.19
C VAL A 196 3.66 16.31 -1.00
N LEU A 197 4.90 16.10 -1.46
CA LEU A 197 5.95 17.12 -1.37
C LEU A 197 5.59 18.40 -2.12
N ALA A 198 5.06 18.29 -3.34
CA ALA A 198 4.63 19.45 -4.12
C ALA A 198 3.50 20.22 -3.41
N HIS A 199 2.57 19.49 -2.79
CA HIS A 199 1.49 20.09 -2.02
C HIS A 199 2.00 20.82 -0.78
N VAL A 200 2.87 20.18 0.02
CA VAL A 200 3.51 20.79 1.21
C VAL A 200 4.33 22.03 0.83
N GLN A 201 5.02 22.01 -0.30
CA GLN A 201 5.77 23.14 -0.85
C GLN A 201 4.88 24.20 -1.53
N GLN A 202 3.55 24.08 -1.45
CA GLN A 202 2.56 25.03 -2.00
C GLN A 202 2.75 25.33 -3.50
N LYS A 203 3.18 24.31 -4.28
CA LYS A 203 3.37 24.47 -5.74
C LYS A 203 2.04 24.56 -6.52
N GLY A 204 0.92 24.44 -5.83
CA GLY A 204 -0.41 24.49 -6.42
C GLY A 204 -0.96 23.12 -6.83
N LEU A 205 -2.28 23.04 -6.90
CA LEU A 205 -3.00 21.78 -7.19
C LEU A 205 -2.77 21.28 -8.62
N GLN A 206 -2.55 22.19 -9.57
CA GLN A 206 -2.23 21.83 -10.95
C GLN A 206 -0.89 21.08 -11.06
N GLU A 207 0.12 21.53 -10.31
CA GLU A 207 1.42 20.85 -10.28
C GLU A 207 1.31 19.45 -9.66
N VAL A 208 0.53 19.31 -8.57
CA VAL A 208 0.24 17.99 -7.99
C VAL A 208 -0.36 17.05 -9.03
N ARG A 209 -1.36 17.51 -9.81
CA ARG A 209 -1.99 16.73 -10.88
C ARG A 209 -1.00 16.38 -12.00
N THR A 210 -0.13 17.30 -12.38
CA THR A 210 0.94 17.05 -13.37
C THR A 210 1.87 15.94 -12.90
N ILE A 211 2.31 15.97 -11.64
CA ILE A 211 3.14 14.92 -11.03
C ILE A 211 2.43 13.57 -11.03
N GLN A 212 1.16 13.52 -10.63
CA GLN A 212 0.38 12.28 -10.62
C GLN A 212 0.25 11.68 -12.03
N LYS A 213 -0.04 12.51 -13.04
CA LYS A 213 -0.11 12.08 -14.45
C LYS A 213 1.25 11.55 -14.93
N GLN A 214 2.35 12.20 -14.52
CA GLN A 214 3.69 11.72 -14.84
C GLN A 214 3.97 10.35 -14.22
N ILE A 215 3.61 10.13 -12.95
CA ILE A 215 3.75 8.83 -12.27
C ILE A 215 2.98 7.73 -13.03
N ILE A 216 1.75 8.01 -13.46
CA ILE A 216 0.94 7.07 -14.25
C ILE A 216 1.61 6.74 -15.59
N GLN A 217 2.19 7.73 -16.25
CA GLN A 217 2.94 7.53 -17.51
C GLN A 217 4.21 6.68 -17.29
N ASP A 218 4.91 6.92 -16.18
CA ASP A 218 6.10 6.14 -15.83
C ASP A 218 5.72 4.67 -15.57
N TYR A 219 4.60 4.39 -14.91
CA TYR A 219 4.10 3.02 -14.75
C TYR A 219 3.82 2.36 -16.10
N ARG A 220 3.21 3.06 -17.07
CA ARG A 220 2.99 2.52 -18.42
C ARG A 220 4.29 2.24 -19.16
N ARG A 221 5.34 3.05 -18.97
CA ARG A 221 6.68 2.77 -19.49
C ARG A 221 7.28 1.52 -18.86
N ASP A 222 7.06 1.32 -17.56
CA ASP A 222 7.49 0.10 -16.87
C ASP A 222 6.75 -1.14 -17.39
N PHE A 223 5.45 -1.04 -17.70
CA PHE A 223 4.72 -2.12 -18.35
C PHE A 223 5.41 -2.52 -19.65
N SER A 224 5.76 -1.55 -20.49
CA SER A 224 6.41 -1.79 -21.76
C SER A 224 7.85 -2.33 -21.63
N LYS A 225 8.55 -1.97 -20.55
CA LYS A 225 9.96 -2.35 -20.34
C LYS A 225 10.10 -3.74 -19.71
N HIS A 226 9.20 -4.11 -18.77
CA HIS A 226 9.40 -5.25 -17.90
C HIS A 226 8.36 -6.36 -18.06
N ALA A 227 7.21 -6.09 -18.69
CA ALA A 227 6.22 -7.13 -18.93
C ALA A 227 6.51 -7.87 -20.26
N PRO A 228 6.09 -9.15 -20.40
CA PRO A 228 6.11 -9.81 -21.69
C PRO A 228 5.34 -8.98 -22.72
N GLU A 229 5.90 -8.78 -23.90
CA GLU A 229 5.35 -7.90 -24.95
C GLU A 229 3.85 -8.16 -25.24
N ARG A 230 3.48 -9.42 -25.31
CA ARG A 230 2.08 -9.86 -25.54
C ARG A 230 1.11 -9.47 -24.41
N GLU A 231 1.60 -9.26 -23.19
CA GLU A 231 0.79 -8.90 -22.00
C GLU A 231 0.63 -7.39 -21.81
N VAL A 232 1.53 -6.58 -22.38
CA VAL A 232 1.50 -5.10 -22.22
C VAL A 232 0.14 -4.49 -22.56
N PRO A 233 -0.53 -4.85 -23.70
CA PRO A 233 -1.85 -4.30 -24.00
C PRO A 233 -2.91 -4.72 -22.97
N ARG A 234 -2.86 -5.97 -22.46
CA ARG A 234 -3.81 -6.46 -21.45
C ARG A 234 -3.61 -5.79 -20.10
N ILE A 235 -2.36 -5.59 -19.69
CA ILE A 235 -2.01 -4.87 -18.46
C ILE A 235 -2.57 -3.44 -18.52
N ASN A 236 -2.37 -2.73 -19.63
CA ASN A 236 -2.93 -1.40 -19.82
C ASN A 236 -4.47 -1.42 -19.76
N MET A 237 -5.13 -2.37 -20.43
CA MET A 237 -6.59 -2.48 -20.42
C MET A 237 -7.13 -2.73 -19.00
N VAL A 238 -6.51 -3.63 -18.23
CA VAL A 238 -6.90 -3.87 -16.84
C VAL A 238 -6.68 -2.62 -16.00
N TRP A 239 -5.48 -2.01 -16.08
CA TRP A 239 -5.12 -0.81 -15.34
C TRP A 239 -6.12 0.32 -15.58
N ASP A 240 -6.43 0.62 -16.82
CA ASP A 240 -7.36 1.67 -17.21
C ASP A 240 -8.80 1.41 -16.78
N SER A 241 -9.17 0.14 -16.61
CA SER A 241 -10.52 -0.23 -16.20
C SER A 241 -10.80 -0.06 -14.71
N ILE A 242 -9.75 0.00 -13.86
CA ILE A 242 -9.91 -0.01 -12.39
C ILE A 242 -10.83 1.12 -11.89
N PRO A 243 -10.62 2.40 -12.25
CA PRO A 243 -11.49 3.47 -11.77
C PRO A 243 -12.96 3.26 -12.12
N ALA A 244 -13.24 2.89 -13.38
CA ALA A 244 -14.60 2.66 -13.85
C ALA A 244 -15.27 1.43 -13.21
N GLN A 245 -14.50 0.42 -12.82
CA GLN A 245 -15.03 -0.76 -12.12
C GLN A 245 -15.33 -0.45 -10.64
N LEU A 246 -14.49 0.34 -9.98
CA LEU A 246 -14.73 0.78 -8.61
C LEU A 246 -15.89 1.79 -8.49
N ALA A 247 -16.19 2.53 -9.56
CA ALA A 247 -17.31 3.47 -9.61
C ALA A 247 -18.68 2.78 -9.72
N LYS A 248 -18.75 1.49 -10.06
CA LYS A 248 -20.01 0.75 -10.13
C LYS A 248 -20.57 0.47 -8.75
N GLU A 249 -21.90 0.30 -8.68
CA GLU A 249 -22.60 -0.09 -7.46
C GLU A 249 -22.09 -1.46 -6.94
N ASN A 250 -22.01 -2.45 -7.82
CA ASN A 250 -21.32 -3.71 -7.56
C ASN A 250 -19.88 -3.61 -8.06
N LYS A 251 -18.93 -3.49 -7.14
CA LYS A 251 -17.50 -3.29 -7.40
C LYS A 251 -16.73 -4.61 -7.66
N LYS A 252 -17.42 -5.75 -7.76
CA LYS A 252 -16.83 -7.01 -8.20
C LYS A 252 -16.17 -6.81 -9.57
N PHE A 253 -14.94 -7.28 -9.71
CA PHE A 253 -14.22 -7.20 -10.99
C PHE A 253 -14.93 -7.99 -12.07
N VAL A 254 -15.21 -7.33 -13.18
CA VAL A 254 -15.94 -7.91 -14.33
C VAL A 254 -15.05 -7.85 -15.57
N TYR A 255 -14.59 -9.01 -16.04
CA TYR A 255 -13.73 -9.13 -17.23
C TYR A 255 -14.37 -8.53 -18.49
N GLY A 256 -15.69 -8.68 -18.65
CA GLY A 256 -16.44 -8.08 -19.75
C GLY A 256 -16.48 -6.55 -19.75
N ALA A 257 -16.13 -5.90 -18.61
CA ALA A 257 -16.00 -4.46 -18.54
C ALA A 257 -14.61 -3.97 -19.00
N VAL A 258 -13.59 -4.84 -18.98
CA VAL A 258 -12.28 -4.56 -19.55
C VAL A 258 -12.35 -4.60 -21.08
N LYS A 259 -13.01 -5.65 -21.62
CA LYS A 259 -13.21 -5.86 -23.05
C LYS A 259 -14.49 -6.64 -23.26
N LYS A 260 -15.32 -6.26 -24.24
CA LYS A 260 -16.52 -7.02 -24.59
C LYS A 260 -16.18 -8.49 -24.85
N SER A 261 -16.87 -9.39 -24.16
CA SER A 261 -16.60 -10.85 -24.17
C SER A 261 -15.26 -11.28 -23.53
N GLY A 262 -14.58 -10.38 -22.77
CA GLY A 262 -13.36 -10.72 -22.04
C GLY A 262 -13.59 -11.82 -21.00
N ARG A 263 -12.62 -12.74 -20.87
CA ARG A 263 -12.67 -13.90 -19.96
C ARG A 263 -11.49 -13.87 -18.99
N ALA A 264 -11.63 -14.58 -17.87
CA ALA A 264 -10.58 -14.72 -16.85
C ALA A 264 -9.22 -15.15 -17.47
N ALA A 265 -9.21 -16.20 -18.26
CA ALA A 265 -8.00 -16.73 -18.91
C ALA A 265 -7.25 -15.71 -19.79
N GLU A 266 -7.92 -14.62 -20.23
CA GLU A 266 -7.28 -13.57 -21.03
C GLU A 266 -6.55 -12.54 -20.16
N PHE A 267 -7.02 -12.28 -18.93
CA PHE A 267 -6.57 -11.15 -18.12
C PHE A 267 -5.92 -11.53 -16.78
N GLU A 268 -5.96 -12.81 -16.36
CA GLU A 268 -5.39 -13.23 -15.08
C GLU A 268 -3.90 -12.91 -14.95
N GLN A 269 -3.12 -13.16 -16.01
CA GLN A 269 -1.68 -12.84 -16.01
C GLN A 269 -1.44 -11.32 -15.91
N ALA A 270 -2.25 -10.52 -16.60
CA ALA A 270 -2.16 -9.06 -16.52
C ALA A 270 -2.51 -8.52 -15.12
N ILE A 271 -3.56 -9.08 -14.49
CA ILE A 271 -3.93 -8.74 -13.11
C ILE A 271 -2.81 -9.15 -12.15
N GLN A 272 -2.28 -10.36 -12.29
CA GLN A 272 -1.20 -10.85 -11.43
C GLN A 272 0.03 -9.97 -11.58
N TRP A 273 0.38 -9.57 -12.81
CA TRP A 273 1.49 -8.65 -13.06
C TRP A 273 1.34 -7.33 -12.29
N LEU A 274 0.16 -6.71 -12.33
CA LEU A 274 -0.12 -5.47 -11.58
C LEU A 274 -0.02 -5.65 -10.07
N ILE A 275 -0.42 -6.83 -9.55
CA ILE A 275 -0.31 -7.18 -8.13
C ILE A 275 1.16 -7.34 -7.73
N ASP A 276 1.93 -8.06 -8.51
CA ASP A 276 3.35 -8.32 -8.26
C ASP A 276 4.19 -7.06 -8.35
N ALA A 277 3.79 -6.13 -9.25
CA ALA A 277 4.36 -4.78 -9.32
C ALA A 277 3.94 -3.87 -8.14
N GLY A 278 3.00 -4.31 -7.28
CA GLY A 278 2.49 -3.52 -6.16
C GLY A 278 1.61 -2.33 -6.55
N LEU A 279 1.03 -2.38 -7.76
CA LEU A 279 0.19 -1.31 -8.31
C LEU A 279 -1.30 -1.57 -8.10
N ALA A 280 -1.69 -2.84 -7.93
CA ALA A 280 -3.06 -3.25 -7.67
C ALA A 280 -3.11 -4.31 -6.57
N TYR A 281 -4.28 -4.46 -5.96
CA TYR A 281 -4.53 -5.39 -4.87
C TYR A 281 -5.87 -6.09 -5.08
N LYS A 282 -5.88 -7.42 -4.97
CA LYS A 282 -7.11 -8.21 -4.91
C LYS A 282 -7.67 -8.23 -3.48
N VAL A 283 -8.97 -7.99 -3.38
CA VAL A 283 -9.77 -8.25 -2.17
C VAL A 283 -10.75 -9.36 -2.53
N GLN A 284 -10.56 -10.53 -1.96
CA GLN A 284 -11.35 -11.73 -2.28
C GLN A 284 -12.70 -11.69 -1.57
N ARG A 285 -13.75 -12.24 -2.23
CA ARG A 285 -15.01 -12.53 -1.59
C ARG A 285 -14.86 -13.72 -0.65
N VAL A 286 -15.53 -13.65 0.50
CA VAL A 286 -15.75 -14.81 1.35
C VAL A 286 -17.24 -15.10 1.43
N ASN A 287 -17.62 -16.37 1.25
CA ASN A 287 -19.02 -16.80 1.29
C ASN A 287 -19.56 -16.90 2.73
N THR A 288 -18.68 -17.17 3.69
CA THR A 288 -19.02 -17.29 5.10
C THR A 288 -18.11 -16.40 5.93
N PRO A 289 -18.66 -15.47 6.74
CA PRO A 289 -17.86 -14.53 7.54
C PRO A 289 -17.30 -15.17 8.81
N ARG A 290 -16.44 -16.17 8.65
CA ARG A 290 -15.80 -16.92 9.74
C ARG A 290 -14.29 -16.97 9.56
N LEU A 291 -13.59 -17.08 10.66
CA LEU A 291 -12.14 -17.26 10.69
C LEU A 291 -11.76 -18.76 10.63
N PRO A 292 -10.65 -19.09 9.99
CA PRO A 292 -9.80 -18.24 9.15
C PRO A 292 -10.47 -17.97 7.78
N PHE A 293 -10.48 -16.73 7.33
CA PHE A 293 -11.12 -16.35 6.05
C PHE A 293 -10.66 -17.15 4.85
N LYS A 294 -9.40 -17.58 4.83
CA LYS A 294 -8.79 -18.38 3.76
C LYS A 294 -9.58 -19.64 3.37
N PHE A 295 -10.27 -20.26 4.32
CA PHE A 295 -11.08 -21.45 4.04
C PHE A 295 -12.42 -21.15 3.35
N TYR A 296 -12.80 -19.87 3.32
CA TYR A 296 -14.08 -19.42 2.79
C TYR A 296 -13.92 -18.49 1.59
N GLU A 297 -12.69 -18.36 1.05
CA GLU A 297 -12.39 -17.53 -0.13
C GLU A 297 -13.03 -18.11 -1.39
N GLU A 298 -13.63 -17.24 -2.17
CA GLU A 298 -14.09 -17.52 -3.52
C GLU A 298 -13.11 -16.95 -4.53
N LEU A 299 -12.29 -17.82 -5.12
CA LEU A 299 -11.19 -17.40 -6.01
C LEU A 299 -11.65 -16.61 -7.25
N ASN A 300 -12.87 -16.84 -7.71
CA ASN A 300 -13.44 -16.23 -8.92
C ASN A 300 -14.21 -14.92 -8.64
N ALA A 301 -14.26 -14.48 -7.38
CA ALA A 301 -14.99 -13.27 -6.98
C ALA A 301 -14.08 -12.36 -6.17
N PHE A 302 -13.69 -11.24 -6.75
CA PHE A 302 -12.80 -10.27 -6.11
C PHE A 302 -13.12 -8.84 -6.54
N LYS A 303 -12.72 -7.87 -5.71
CA LYS A 303 -12.57 -6.47 -6.07
C LYS A 303 -11.11 -6.18 -6.37
N LEU A 304 -10.83 -5.27 -7.30
CA LEU A 304 -9.46 -4.86 -7.65
C LEU A 304 -9.27 -3.39 -7.30
N PHE A 305 -8.45 -3.14 -6.30
CA PHE A 305 -8.11 -1.79 -5.84
C PHE A 305 -6.74 -1.39 -6.37
N MET A 306 -6.55 -0.09 -6.66
CA MET A 306 -5.23 0.44 -6.96
C MET A 306 -4.52 0.94 -5.70
N LEU A 307 -3.24 1.29 -5.84
CA LEU A 307 -2.38 1.60 -4.71
C LEU A 307 -2.62 2.97 -4.07
N ASP A 308 -3.25 3.93 -4.78
CA ASP A 308 -3.33 5.32 -4.32
C ASP A 308 -4.59 6.04 -4.83
N VAL A 309 -5.23 6.81 -3.94
CA VAL A 309 -6.47 7.54 -4.23
C VAL A 309 -6.23 8.76 -5.13
N GLY A 310 -5.10 9.46 -4.99
CA GLY A 310 -4.74 10.61 -5.82
C GLY A 310 -4.45 10.20 -7.26
N LEU A 311 -3.77 9.06 -7.46
CA LEU A 311 -3.56 8.48 -8.78
C LEU A 311 -4.89 8.06 -9.44
N MET A 312 -5.84 7.50 -8.68
CA MET A 312 -7.18 7.21 -9.20
C MET A 312 -7.88 8.49 -9.68
N GLY A 313 -7.76 9.58 -8.90
CA GLY A 313 -8.29 10.88 -9.30
C GLY A 313 -7.65 11.44 -10.57
N ALA A 314 -6.34 11.21 -10.75
CA ALA A 314 -5.64 11.63 -11.96
C ALA A 314 -6.02 10.78 -13.18
N MET A 315 -6.28 9.48 -13.01
CA MET A 315 -6.77 8.60 -14.09
C MET A 315 -8.20 8.93 -14.51
N ALA A 316 -9.03 9.33 -13.55
CA ALA A 316 -10.43 9.72 -13.80
C ALA A 316 -10.60 11.20 -14.20
N ASP A 317 -9.50 11.95 -14.36
CA ASP A 317 -9.48 13.38 -14.65
C ASP A 317 -10.38 14.23 -13.72
N THR A 318 -10.49 13.82 -12.45
CA THR A 318 -11.31 14.56 -11.47
C THR A 318 -10.72 15.95 -11.19
N SER A 319 -11.56 16.98 -11.16
CA SER A 319 -11.13 18.35 -10.87
C SER A 319 -10.82 18.55 -9.37
N ALA A 320 -9.94 19.48 -9.07
CA ALA A 320 -9.65 19.88 -7.69
C ALA A 320 -10.90 20.48 -7.01
N GLU A 321 -11.66 21.29 -7.75
CA GLU A 321 -12.85 21.95 -7.25
C GLU A 321 -13.91 20.92 -6.80
N ALA A 322 -14.20 19.92 -7.63
CA ALA A 322 -15.14 18.84 -7.28
C ALA A 322 -14.73 18.09 -5.99
N MET A 323 -13.44 17.81 -5.81
CA MET A 323 -12.95 17.06 -4.65
C MET A 323 -12.88 17.91 -3.37
N LEU A 324 -12.44 19.17 -3.48
CA LEU A 324 -12.22 20.02 -2.31
C LEU A 324 -13.49 20.71 -1.81
N VAL A 325 -14.36 21.14 -2.72
CA VAL A 325 -15.62 21.83 -2.37
C VAL A 325 -16.73 20.82 -2.07
N GLY A 326 -16.72 19.68 -2.75
CA GLY A 326 -17.70 18.60 -2.51
C GLY A 326 -19.03 18.82 -3.25
N ASP A 327 -18.98 19.44 -4.42
CA ASP A 327 -20.15 19.68 -5.27
C ASP A 327 -20.78 18.39 -5.83
N GLY A 328 -22.07 18.48 -6.19
CA GLY A 328 -22.91 17.35 -6.59
C GLY A 328 -22.36 16.44 -7.70
N VAL A 329 -21.47 16.93 -8.56
CA VAL A 329 -20.81 16.14 -9.61
C VAL A 329 -19.86 15.07 -9.00
N PHE A 330 -19.25 15.34 -7.85
CA PHE A 330 -18.41 14.35 -7.16
C PHE A 330 -19.23 13.29 -6.41
N ALA A 331 -20.51 13.56 -6.15
CA ALA A 331 -21.37 12.67 -5.36
C ALA A 331 -21.49 11.26 -5.97
N GLU A 332 -21.52 11.13 -7.29
CA GLU A 332 -21.65 9.86 -8.00
C GLU A 332 -20.42 8.93 -7.81
N TYR A 333 -19.21 9.50 -7.78
CA TYR A 333 -17.96 8.75 -7.68
C TYR A 333 -17.36 8.71 -6.27
N LYS A 334 -17.94 9.49 -5.36
CA LYS A 334 -17.46 9.65 -3.98
C LYS A 334 -17.33 8.33 -3.23
N GLY A 335 -18.24 7.37 -3.47
CA GLY A 335 -18.20 6.04 -2.91
C GLY A 335 -16.94 5.25 -3.30
N ALA A 336 -16.52 5.33 -4.56
CA ALA A 336 -15.32 4.65 -5.05
C ALA A 336 -14.05 5.20 -4.40
N PHE A 337 -13.93 6.52 -4.30
CA PHE A 337 -12.78 7.19 -3.66
C PHE A 337 -12.71 6.87 -2.17
N THR A 338 -13.84 6.90 -1.48
CA THR A 338 -13.90 6.64 -0.03
C THR A 338 -13.55 5.19 0.28
N GLU A 339 -14.05 4.22 -0.51
CA GLU A 339 -13.73 2.81 -0.31
C GLU A 339 -12.26 2.52 -0.65
N LEU A 340 -11.71 3.10 -1.74
CA LEU A 340 -10.28 2.99 -2.04
C LEU A 340 -9.43 3.62 -0.93
N TYR A 341 -9.84 4.79 -0.42
CA TYR A 341 -9.17 5.42 0.71
C TYR A 341 -9.13 4.48 1.92
N VAL A 342 -10.28 4.00 2.40
CA VAL A 342 -10.33 3.09 3.55
C VAL A 342 -9.49 1.84 3.28
N PHE A 343 -9.58 1.27 2.07
CA PHE A 343 -8.75 0.12 1.68
C PHE A 343 -7.27 0.42 1.84
N THR A 344 -6.77 1.53 1.26
CA THR A 344 -5.33 1.87 1.31
C THR A 344 -4.85 2.17 2.72
N GLN A 345 -5.68 2.83 3.55
CA GLN A 345 -5.36 3.09 4.94
C GLN A 345 -5.21 1.78 5.73
N LEU A 346 -6.21 0.92 5.73
CA LEU A 346 -6.19 -0.34 6.46
C LEU A 346 -5.08 -1.29 5.94
N LYS A 347 -4.82 -1.27 4.63
CA LYS A 347 -3.74 -2.05 4.03
C LYS A 347 -2.36 -1.58 4.51
N SER A 348 -2.16 -0.28 4.68
CA SER A 348 -0.91 0.29 5.22
C SER A 348 -0.64 -0.11 6.68
N MET A 349 -1.69 -0.46 7.44
CA MET A 349 -1.60 -1.02 8.80
C MET A 349 -1.32 -2.53 8.81
N GLY A 350 -1.16 -3.16 7.64
CA GLY A 350 -0.94 -4.61 7.53
C GLY A 350 -2.22 -5.45 7.64
N GLN A 351 -3.42 -4.84 7.60
CA GLN A 351 -4.67 -5.58 7.66
C GLN A 351 -4.89 -6.46 6.43
N SER A 352 -5.33 -7.70 6.66
CA SER A 352 -5.86 -8.57 5.62
C SER A 352 -7.32 -8.27 5.40
N LEU A 353 -7.68 -7.88 4.19
CA LEU A 353 -9.03 -7.44 3.84
C LEU A 353 -9.69 -8.41 2.87
N TYR A 354 -10.93 -8.72 3.16
CA TYR A 354 -11.87 -9.51 2.36
C TYR A 354 -13.16 -8.72 2.20
N TYR A 355 -14.10 -9.17 1.38
CA TYR A 355 -15.45 -8.64 1.37
C TYR A 355 -16.48 -9.77 1.41
N HIS A 356 -17.71 -9.46 1.79
CA HIS A 356 -18.80 -10.42 1.76
C HIS A 356 -19.95 -9.89 0.92
N ALA A 357 -20.51 -10.74 0.07
CA ALA A 357 -21.76 -10.46 -0.63
C ALA A 357 -22.54 -11.76 -0.78
N THR A 358 -23.86 -11.66 -0.61
CA THR A 358 -24.77 -12.77 -0.92
C THR A 358 -24.93 -12.94 -2.43
N ASP A 359 -25.23 -14.16 -2.91
CA ASP A 359 -25.30 -14.43 -4.36
C ASP A 359 -26.36 -13.59 -5.08
N ASN A 360 -27.44 -13.23 -4.40
CA ASN A 360 -28.48 -12.33 -4.92
C ASN A 360 -28.17 -10.84 -4.69
N SER A 361 -26.95 -10.51 -4.23
CA SER A 361 -26.47 -9.15 -3.97
C SER A 361 -27.37 -8.31 -3.04
N THR A 362 -28.18 -8.95 -2.20
CA THR A 362 -29.08 -8.24 -1.25
C THR A 362 -28.34 -7.71 -0.02
N ILE A 363 -27.23 -8.34 0.35
CA ILE A 363 -26.34 -7.92 1.44
C ILE A 363 -24.91 -7.87 0.88
N GLU A 364 -24.30 -6.70 0.99
CA GLU A 364 -22.88 -6.52 0.71
C GLU A 364 -22.23 -5.81 1.90
N ILE A 365 -21.08 -6.34 2.35
CA ILE A 365 -20.20 -5.75 3.36
C ILE A 365 -18.90 -5.39 2.65
N ASP A 366 -18.55 -4.11 2.66
CA ASP A 366 -17.46 -3.55 1.88
C ASP A 366 -16.12 -4.21 2.20
N PHE A 367 -15.83 -4.41 3.51
CA PHE A 367 -14.68 -5.18 3.96
C PHE A 367 -15.00 -6.06 5.16
N LEU A 368 -14.27 -7.16 5.25
CA LEU A 368 -14.12 -7.98 6.44
C LEU A 368 -12.65 -8.01 6.81
N THR A 369 -12.34 -7.83 8.10
CA THR A 369 -11.00 -8.02 8.63
C THR A 369 -11.04 -8.81 9.91
N GLN A 370 -9.88 -9.23 10.39
CA GLN A 370 -9.73 -9.88 11.69
C GLN A 370 -9.07 -8.91 12.67
N TRP A 371 -9.68 -8.75 13.82
CA TRP A 371 -9.05 -8.11 14.96
C TRP A 371 -9.08 -9.05 16.17
N ARG A 372 -7.89 -9.37 16.71
CA ARG A 372 -7.75 -10.47 17.66
C ARG A 372 -8.35 -11.76 17.07
N ASN A 373 -9.27 -12.43 17.76
CA ASN A 373 -9.94 -13.64 17.26
C ASN A 373 -11.40 -13.38 16.82
N ARG A 374 -11.71 -12.16 16.37
CA ARG A 374 -13.05 -11.76 15.93
C ARG A 374 -13.06 -11.28 14.50
N VAL A 375 -14.15 -11.56 13.80
CA VAL A 375 -14.47 -10.94 12.51
C VAL A 375 -14.96 -9.52 12.76
N VAL A 376 -14.42 -8.55 12.04
CA VAL A 376 -14.89 -7.17 12.05
C VAL A 376 -15.48 -6.85 10.68
N PRO A 377 -16.80 -6.78 10.54
CA PRO A 377 -17.46 -6.33 9.31
C PRO A 377 -17.42 -4.81 9.24
N ILE A 378 -16.96 -4.30 8.08
CA ILE A 378 -16.73 -2.89 7.84
C ILE A 378 -17.62 -2.41 6.69
N GLU A 379 -18.41 -1.37 6.96
CA GLU A 379 -19.16 -0.62 5.96
C GLU A 379 -18.55 0.76 5.76
N VAL A 380 -18.43 1.20 4.51
CA VAL A 380 -17.87 2.48 4.14
C VAL A 380 -18.95 3.37 3.54
N LYS A 381 -19.14 4.56 4.10
CA LYS A 381 -20.12 5.54 3.62
C LYS A 381 -19.45 6.89 3.37
N ALA A 382 -19.62 7.37 2.16
CA ALA A 382 -19.05 8.64 1.72
C ALA A 382 -19.83 9.87 2.19
N GLU A 383 -21.05 9.69 2.69
CA GLU A 383 -21.99 10.77 3.03
C GLU A 383 -22.37 10.83 4.50
N VAL A 384 -23.07 11.92 4.86
CA VAL A 384 -23.59 12.15 6.21
C VAL A 384 -24.91 11.39 6.41
N ASN A 385 -25.70 11.19 5.33
CA ASN A 385 -26.99 10.51 5.37
C ASN A 385 -26.84 9.00 5.20
N VAL A 386 -26.51 8.30 6.27
CA VAL A 386 -26.06 6.90 6.24
C VAL A 386 -27.15 5.96 6.73
N LYS A 387 -27.83 5.28 5.80
CA LYS A 387 -28.67 4.13 6.11
C LYS A 387 -27.83 2.85 5.95
N SER A 388 -27.33 2.28 7.03
CA SER A 388 -26.52 1.05 7.01
C SER A 388 -27.40 -0.20 6.99
N LYS A 389 -28.25 -0.36 5.97
CA LYS A 389 -29.18 -1.48 5.85
C LYS A 389 -28.46 -2.82 5.75
N SER A 390 -27.46 -2.92 4.88
CA SER A 390 -26.69 -4.15 4.67
C SER A 390 -25.96 -4.57 5.94
N LEU A 391 -25.23 -3.63 6.59
CA LEU A 391 -24.54 -3.92 7.85
C LEU A 391 -25.51 -4.32 8.94
N ARG A 392 -26.65 -3.63 9.09
CA ARG A 392 -27.65 -3.96 10.11
C ARG A 392 -28.26 -5.34 9.89
N THR A 393 -28.61 -5.69 8.65
CA THR A 393 -29.12 -7.02 8.31
C THR A 393 -28.05 -8.08 8.55
N PHE A 394 -26.80 -7.80 8.16
CA PHE A 394 -25.70 -8.71 8.39
C PHE A 394 -25.46 -8.99 9.88
N ILE A 395 -25.39 -7.95 10.72
CA ILE A 395 -25.25 -8.09 12.17
C ILE A 395 -26.47 -8.80 12.79
N GLY A 396 -27.69 -8.53 12.27
CA GLY A 396 -28.88 -9.27 12.70
C GLY A 396 -28.79 -10.78 12.46
N ASN A 397 -28.11 -11.20 11.40
CA ASN A 397 -27.82 -12.61 11.09
C ASN A 397 -26.60 -13.17 11.87
N HIS A 398 -25.76 -12.28 12.41
CA HIS A 398 -24.53 -12.61 13.15
C HIS A 398 -24.45 -11.79 14.44
N PRO A 399 -25.33 -12.05 15.42
CA PRO A 399 -25.45 -11.23 16.64
C PRO A 399 -24.23 -11.28 17.56
N GLU A 400 -23.32 -12.23 17.33
CA GLU A 400 -22.02 -12.32 18.01
C GLU A 400 -20.99 -11.30 17.51
N LEU A 401 -21.27 -10.62 16.37
CA LEU A 401 -20.38 -9.64 15.75
C LEU A 401 -20.86 -8.21 16.05
N LYS A 402 -19.91 -7.28 16.08
CA LYS A 402 -20.16 -5.84 16.12
C LYS A 402 -19.65 -5.17 14.84
N GLY A 403 -20.47 -4.35 14.22
CA GLY A 403 -20.13 -3.68 12.95
C GLY A 403 -19.23 -2.48 13.17
N LEU A 404 -18.36 -2.20 12.20
CA LEU A 404 -17.60 -0.98 12.11
C LEU A 404 -18.05 -0.20 10.86
N ARG A 405 -18.44 1.04 11.05
CA ARG A 405 -18.77 1.93 9.93
C ARG A 405 -17.79 3.08 9.86
N TYR A 406 -17.16 3.26 8.71
CA TYR A 406 -16.42 4.48 8.40
C TYR A 406 -17.30 5.45 7.62
N SER A 407 -17.49 6.67 8.13
CA SER A 407 -18.31 7.69 7.46
C SER A 407 -17.81 9.10 7.79
N MET A 408 -18.46 10.11 7.23
CA MET A 408 -18.18 11.51 7.57
C MET A 408 -18.78 11.94 8.92
N LEU A 409 -19.58 11.10 9.56
CA LEU A 409 -20.16 11.37 10.88
C LEU A 409 -19.10 11.24 11.98
N PRO A 410 -19.27 11.97 13.11
CA PRO A 410 -18.40 11.83 14.29
C PRO A 410 -18.41 10.41 14.86
N TYR A 411 -17.45 10.13 15.74
CA TYR A 411 -17.41 8.86 16.49
C TYR A 411 -18.67 8.70 17.31
N GLU A 412 -19.29 7.52 17.18
CA GLU A 412 -20.48 7.14 17.93
C GLU A 412 -20.52 5.61 18.10
N ALA A 413 -20.63 5.14 19.33
CA ALA A 413 -20.75 3.72 19.66
C ALA A 413 -22.21 3.36 19.93
N HIS A 414 -22.68 2.32 19.25
CA HIS A 414 -23.99 1.68 19.45
C HIS A 414 -23.78 0.22 19.85
N ASP A 415 -24.81 -0.43 20.34
CA ASP A 415 -24.74 -1.85 20.77
C ASP A 415 -24.29 -2.77 19.62
N TRP A 416 -24.77 -2.54 18.41
CA TRP A 416 -24.55 -3.39 17.25
C TRP A 416 -23.45 -2.91 16.28
N MET A 417 -23.03 -1.63 16.37
CA MET A 417 -21.97 -1.06 15.52
C MET A 417 -21.31 0.14 16.18
N VAL A 418 -20.11 0.46 15.68
CA VAL A 418 -19.43 1.72 15.98
C VAL A 418 -19.27 2.51 14.70
N ASN A 419 -19.54 3.82 14.74
CA ASN A 419 -19.17 4.75 13.68
C ASN A 419 -17.84 5.41 14.01
N VAL A 420 -16.88 5.34 13.08
CA VAL A 420 -15.59 6.01 13.16
C VAL A 420 -15.49 7.01 12.00
N PRO A 421 -15.11 8.27 12.27
CA PRO A 421 -14.92 9.23 11.21
C PRO A 421 -13.86 8.77 10.19
N LEU A 422 -14.08 9.02 8.90
CA LEU A 422 -13.14 8.64 7.84
C LEU A 422 -11.73 9.19 8.08
N TYR A 423 -11.59 10.41 8.57
CA TYR A 423 -10.30 11.01 8.90
C TYR A 423 -9.58 10.33 10.08
N ALA A 424 -10.28 9.47 10.82
CA ALA A 424 -9.73 8.66 11.91
C ALA A 424 -9.66 7.15 11.54
N CYS A 425 -9.67 6.82 10.24
CA CYS A 425 -9.64 5.42 9.77
C CYS A 425 -8.42 4.63 10.27
N LEU A 426 -7.32 5.31 10.59
CA LEU A 426 -6.09 4.73 11.13
C LEU A 426 -6.03 4.72 12.66
N ALA A 427 -7.09 5.11 13.37
CA ALA A 427 -7.15 5.00 14.82
C ALA A 427 -6.99 3.51 15.23
N PRO A 428 -6.16 3.21 16.23
CA PRO A 428 -5.98 1.84 16.71
C PRO A 428 -7.31 1.21 17.13
N PHE A 429 -7.53 -0.04 16.76
CA PHE A 429 -8.78 -0.76 17.12
C PHE A 429 -8.99 -0.86 18.62
N GLU A 430 -7.91 -0.77 19.42
CA GLU A 430 -7.97 -0.70 20.89
C GLU A 430 -8.69 0.56 21.41
N THR A 431 -8.73 1.62 20.61
CA THR A 431 -9.41 2.89 20.95
C THR A 431 -10.87 2.93 20.48
N ILE A 432 -11.30 1.88 19.77
CA ILE A 432 -12.62 1.74 19.19
C ILE A 432 -13.40 0.68 20.02
N ASP A 433 -14.63 0.99 20.38
CA ASP A 433 -15.49 0.08 21.15
C ASP A 433 -16.09 -1.03 20.24
N LEU A 434 -15.25 -2.02 19.85
CA LEU A 434 -15.58 -3.16 18.97
C LEU A 434 -15.83 -4.44 19.75
#